data_b97c8db391a0c741f571d0ca8d754ee9
#
_entry.id   b97c8db391a0c741f571d0ca8d754ee9
#
_cell.length_a   1.000
_cell.length_b   1.000
_cell.length_c   1.000
_cell.angle_alpha   90.00
_cell.angle_beta   90.00
_cell.angle_gamma   90.00
#
_symmetry.space_group_name_H-M   'P 1'
#
loop_
_entity.id
_entity.type
_entity.pdbx_description
1 polymer ?
#
loop_
_entity_poly.entity_id
_entity_poly.type
_entity_poly.pdbx_seq_one_letter_code
_entity_poly.pdbx_strand_id
1 'polypeptide(L)'
;MATHILAKDILQKIIIENVPFSLALKQAFKNDSVAKEDRPIVSALVGCALRHYLVMERLIKDAYPDIESDGFVALLVAFSNALFIKKLNQDECNELASSFLKEEDIKASDFIAPYLEGKKLVPEEIEVGSFDFLSYRYNTPVSVIKMWNKQFGHVTASRILRANSKPAPTVLRINNNFISDEDFFNQYPDFEKCDVSGVALYIGEGRFKNHPAVEKGLVVALPLAYKEMVDEGDIDLLRGLAIYAEYPNDLLTELLARFNNLNNIEFMAGTYSAFINTKNALNKHAIKGINVYEANASSIITCVSKPVHTFIVMPDSSRLNLLQVLPDYFLRFDINKLDELIANQSKALNEAANQVEDGGYLLYLVDTISKKENSGVINEFLKEHPEFTLIKDKLYFPYKKFGGSYFFAVLKKQANND
;
A
#
# COMPACT_ATOMS: atom_id res chain seq x y z
N MET A 1 -16.31 8.87 -25.81
CA MET A 1 -17.24 8.20 -24.81
C MET A 1 -17.48 9.21 -23.71
N ALA A 2 -18.73 9.41 -23.30
CA ALA A 2 -19.02 10.34 -22.21
C ALA A 2 -18.34 9.88 -20.91
N THR A 3 -17.81 10.83 -20.14
CA THR A 3 -16.97 10.59 -18.96
C THR A 3 -17.67 9.77 -17.87
N HIS A 4 -18.98 9.99 -17.68
CA HIS A 4 -19.80 9.24 -16.70
C HIS A 4 -20.03 7.78 -17.12
N ILE A 5 -20.23 7.50 -18.42
CA ILE A 5 -20.35 6.14 -18.96
C ILE A 5 -19.04 5.38 -18.78
N LEU A 6 -17.90 6.02 -19.09
CA LEU A 6 -16.60 5.42 -18.89
C LEU A 6 -16.33 5.09 -17.42
N ALA A 7 -16.72 5.98 -16.49
CA ALA A 7 -16.58 5.73 -15.06
C ALA A 7 -17.43 4.55 -14.60
N LYS A 8 -18.68 4.41 -15.13
CA LYS A 8 -19.53 3.25 -14.88
C LYS A 8 -18.86 1.97 -15.35
N ASP A 9 -18.37 1.93 -16.60
CA ASP A 9 -17.74 0.74 -17.17
C ASP A 9 -16.48 0.31 -16.39
N ILE A 10 -15.70 1.27 -15.89
CA ILE A 10 -14.52 0.99 -15.05
C ILE A 10 -14.95 0.42 -13.70
N LEU A 11 -15.96 1.00 -13.05
CA LEU A 11 -16.51 0.47 -11.78
C LEU A 11 -17.11 -0.92 -11.95
N GLN A 12 -17.78 -1.18 -13.07
CA GLN A 12 -18.30 -2.52 -13.42
C GLN A 12 -17.17 -3.56 -13.41
N LYS A 13 -16.05 -3.26 -14.09
CA LYS A 13 -14.87 -4.14 -14.09
C LYS A 13 -14.30 -4.37 -12.70
N ILE A 14 -14.26 -3.33 -11.88
CA ILE A 14 -13.67 -3.43 -10.53
C ILE A 14 -14.57 -4.21 -9.58
N ILE A 15 -15.87 -3.86 -9.53
CA ILE A 15 -16.81 -4.38 -8.53
C ILE A 15 -17.34 -5.75 -8.91
N ILE A 16 -17.67 -5.95 -10.20
CA ILE A 16 -18.33 -7.17 -10.68
C ILE A 16 -17.31 -8.16 -11.22
N GLU A 17 -16.36 -7.70 -12.07
CA GLU A 17 -15.38 -8.58 -12.71
C GLU A 17 -14.11 -8.75 -11.84
N ASN A 18 -14.05 -8.09 -10.67
CA ASN A 18 -12.92 -8.13 -9.74
C ASN A 18 -11.56 -7.71 -10.34
N VAL A 19 -11.57 -6.81 -11.33
CA VAL A 19 -10.34 -6.25 -11.91
C VAL A 19 -9.72 -5.22 -10.97
N PRO A 20 -8.41 -5.26 -10.66
CA PRO A 20 -7.77 -4.25 -9.81
C PRO A 20 -7.96 -2.81 -10.33
N PHE A 21 -8.23 -1.86 -9.44
CA PHE A 21 -8.45 -0.45 -9.76
C PHE A 21 -7.38 0.14 -10.71
N SER A 22 -6.10 -0.07 -10.41
CA SER A 22 -5.01 0.44 -11.25
C SER A 22 -4.98 -0.20 -12.64
N LEU A 23 -5.32 -1.49 -12.74
CA LEU A 23 -5.37 -2.22 -14.01
C LEU A 23 -6.59 -1.79 -14.84
N ALA A 24 -7.76 -1.66 -14.22
CA ALA A 24 -8.98 -1.20 -14.87
C ALA A 24 -8.79 0.21 -15.47
N LEU A 25 -8.21 1.14 -14.73
CA LEU A 25 -7.87 2.47 -15.22
C LEU A 25 -6.84 2.42 -16.37
N LYS A 26 -5.78 1.61 -16.21
CA LYS A 26 -4.75 1.46 -17.26
C LYS A 26 -5.33 0.91 -18.55
N GLN A 27 -6.21 -0.07 -18.47
CA GLN A 27 -6.90 -0.64 -19.65
C GLN A 27 -7.82 0.39 -20.30
N ALA A 28 -8.63 1.12 -19.52
CA ALA A 28 -9.54 2.14 -20.01
C ALA A 28 -8.81 3.31 -20.70
N PHE A 29 -7.65 3.73 -20.17
CA PHE A 29 -6.88 4.85 -20.71
C PHE A 29 -5.85 4.48 -21.77
N LYS A 30 -5.72 3.18 -22.11
CA LYS A 30 -4.82 2.72 -23.17
C LYS A 30 -5.32 3.14 -24.56
N ASN A 31 -6.62 3.26 -24.72
CA ASN A 31 -7.23 3.72 -25.99
C ASN A 31 -7.21 5.25 -26.02
N ASP A 32 -6.82 5.84 -27.17
CA ASP A 32 -6.78 7.31 -27.38
C ASP A 32 -8.17 7.94 -27.43
N SER A 33 -9.24 7.16 -27.27
CA SER A 33 -10.63 7.64 -27.22
C SER A 33 -10.99 8.48 -25.99
N VAL A 34 -10.12 8.51 -24.97
CA VAL A 34 -10.33 9.29 -23.74
C VAL A 34 -9.38 10.48 -23.74
N ALA A 35 -9.95 11.69 -23.75
CA ALA A 35 -9.19 12.92 -23.69
C ALA A 35 -8.30 12.95 -22.43
N LYS A 36 -7.09 13.48 -22.54
CA LYS A 36 -6.12 13.47 -21.41
C LYS A 36 -6.62 14.27 -20.23
N GLU A 37 -7.37 15.33 -20.47
CA GLU A 37 -8.01 16.21 -19.48
C GLU A 37 -9.11 15.48 -18.69
N ASP A 38 -9.81 14.50 -19.27
CA ASP A 38 -10.88 13.75 -18.61
C ASP A 38 -10.35 12.64 -17.70
N ARG A 39 -9.16 12.10 -17.96
CA ARG A 39 -8.58 10.98 -17.18
C ARG A 39 -8.48 11.24 -15.68
N PRO A 40 -8.06 12.46 -15.22
CA PRO A 40 -8.06 12.77 -13.78
C PRO A 40 -9.45 12.77 -13.17
N ILE A 41 -10.47 13.28 -13.90
CA ILE A 41 -11.86 13.34 -13.42
C ILE A 41 -12.43 11.94 -13.28
N VAL A 42 -12.26 11.08 -14.31
CA VAL A 42 -12.67 9.67 -14.25
C VAL A 42 -12.00 8.95 -13.08
N SER A 43 -10.67 9.10 -12.93
CA SER A 43 -9.92 8.46 -11.83
C SER A 43 -10.41 8.92 -10.46
N ALA A 44 -10.70 10.22 -10.31
CA ALA A 44 -11.21 10.79 -9.07
C ALA A 44 -12.60 10.27 -8.74
N LEU A 45 -13.49 10.20 -9.74
CA LEU A 45 -14.86 9.72 -9.60
C LEU A 45 -14.92 8.24 -9.20
N VAL A 46 -14.19 7.39 -9.94
CA VAL A 46 -14.10 5.96 -9.63
C VAL A 46 -13.47 5.73 -8.26
N GLY A 47 -12.38 6.43 -7.95
CA GLY A 47 -11.73 6.35 -6.64
C GLY A 47 -12.61 6.84 -5.50
N CYS A 48 -13.44 7.86 -5.72
CA CYS A 48 -14.41 8.37 -4.75
C CYS A 48 -15.50 7.34 -4.47
N ALA A 49 -16.11 6.76 -5.51
CA ALA A 49 -17.15 5.72 -5.37
C ALA A 49 -16.63 4.53 -4.53
N LEU A 50 -15.39 4.09 -4.80
CA LEU A 50 -14.77 3.00 -4.06
C LEU A 50 -14.42 3.36 -2.60
N ARG A 51 -14.02 4.60 -2.32
CA ARG A 51 -13.72 5.07 -0.94
C ARG A 51 -14.96 5.25 -0.07
N HIS A 52 -16.14 5.32 -0.67
CA HIS A 52 -17.42 5.43 0.02
C HIS A 52 -18.31 4.19 -0.24
N TYR A 53 -17.72 3.10 -0.75
CA TYR A 53 -18.45 1.95 -1.25
C TYR A 53 -19.41 1.34 -0.22
N LEU A 54 -18.95 1.05 1.00
CA LEU A 54 -19.76 0.37 2.01
C LEU A 54 -21.02 1.15 2.41
N VAL A 55 -20.91 2.46 2.59
CA VAL A 55 -22.07 3.29 2.94
C VAL A 55 -23.00 3.47 1.74
N MET A 56 -22.46 3.68 0.54
CA MET A 56 -23.26 3.81 -0.68
C MET A 56 -23.98 2.50 -1.02
N GLU A 57 -23.29 1.36 -0.91
CA GLU A 57 -23.89 0.05 -1.09
C GLU A 57 -25.08 -0.14 -0.17
N ARG A 58 -24.93 0.20 1.12
CA ARG A 58 -26.00 0.11 2.10
C ARG A 58 -27.19 0.98 1.68
N LEU A 59 -26.96 2.26 1.38
CA LEU A 59 -28.00 3.21 1.03
C LEU A 59 -28.74 2.84 -0.27
N ILE A 60 -28.00 2.40 -1.28
CA ILE A 60 -28.59 2.01 -2.57
C ILE A 60 -29.43 0.73 -2.42
N LYS A 61 -28.92 -0.29 -1.72
CA LYS A 61 -29.65 -1.54 -1.51
C LYS A 61 -30.87 -1.38 -0.60
N ASP A 62 -30.82 -0.46 0.36
CA ASP A 62 -32.01 -0.15 1.19
C ASP A 62 -33.12 0.55 0.38
N ALA A 63 -32.73 1.40 -0.58
CA ALA A 63 -33.69 2.09 -1.45
C ALA A 63 -34.17 1.21 -2.62
N TYR A 64 -33.31 0.36 -3.14
CA TYR A 64 -33.54 -0.49 -4.31
C TYR A 64 -33.05 -1.92 -4.04
N PRO A 65 -33.78 -2.74 -3.27
CA PRO A 65 -33.33 -4.09 -2.87
C PRO A 65 -33.02 -5.03 -4.06
N ASP A 66 -33.79 -4.89 -5.15
CA ASP A 66 -33.67 -5.75 -6.33
C ASP A 66 -32.86 -5.11 -7.48
N ILE A 67 -32.04 -4.10 -7.18
CA ILE A 67 -31.25 -3.40 -8.19
C ILE A 67 -30.24 -4.33 -8.86
N GLU A 68 -30.21 -4.31 -10.18
CA GLU A 68 -29.22 -5.04 -10.96
C GLU A 68 -27.85 -4.33 -10.91
N SER A 69 -26.79 -5.09 -11.22
CA SER A 69 -25.40 -4.60 -11.13
C SER A 69 -25.14 -3.33 -11.95
N ASP A 70 -25.73 -3.19 -13.13
CA ASP A 70 -25.58 -2.00 -13.98
C ASP A 70 -26.22 -0.76 -13.36
N GLY A 71 -27.43 -0.91 -12.81
CA GLY A 71 -28.11 0.17 -12.10
C GLY A 71 -27.39 0.58 -10.80
N PHE A 72 -26.94 -0.41 -10.05
CA PHE A 72 -26.14 -0.18 -8.84
C PHE A 72 -24.88 0.64 -9.15
N VAL A 73 -24.09 0.25 -10.14
CA VAL A 73 -22.87 0.95 -10.52
C VAL A 73 -23.15 2.34 -11.10
N ALA A 74 -24.22 2.49 -11.89
CA ALA A 74 -24.63 3.79 -12.42
C ALA A 74 -25.06 4.76 -11.30
N LEU A 75 -25.79 4.28 -10.27
CA LEU A 75 -26.13 5.06 -9.08
C LEU A 75 -24.88 5.46 -8.28
N LEU A 76 -23.88 4.57 -8.14
CA LEU A 76 -22.60 4.92 -7.52
C LEU A 76 -21.92 6.09 -8.22
N VAL A 77 -21.94 6.13 -9.56
CA VAL A 77 -21.39 7.23 -10.36
C VAL A 77 -22.16 8.52 -10.10
N ALA A 78 -23.49 8.50 -10.24
CA ALA A 78 -24.35 9.67 -10.04
C ALA A 78 -24.22 10.25 -8.63
N PHE A 79 -24.26 9.39 -7.63
CA PHE A 79 -24.15 9.76 -6.22
C PHE A 79 -22.76 10.35 -5.87
N SER A 80 -21.69 9.71 -6.36
CA SER A 80 -20.32 10.18 -6.15
C SER A 80 -20.09 11.53 -6.82
N ASN A 81 -20.61 11.75 -8.03
CA ASN A 81 -20.50 13.05 -8.68
C ASN A 81 -21.27 14.12 -7.93
N ALA A 82 -22.53 13.84 -7.56
CA ALA A 82 -23.41 14.81 -6.89
C ALA A 82 -22.82 15.33 -5.57
N LEU A 83 -22.30 14.44 -4.74
CA LEU A 83 -21.87 14.81 -3.39
C LEU A 83 -20.40 15.27 -3.31
N PHE A 84 -19.52 14.68 -4.08
CA PHE A 84 -18.08 14.84 -3.85
C PHE A 84 -17.32 15.46 -5.03
N ILE A 85 -17.52 14.94 -6.24
CA ILE A 85 -16.67 15.34 -7.39
C ILE A 85 -17.19 16.63 -8.03
N LYS A 86 -18.48 16.72 -8.31
CA LYS A 86 -19.16 17.91 -8.85
C LYS A 86 -18.51 18.48 -10.11
N LYS A 87 -17.98 17.61 -10.98
CA LYS A 87 -17.26 17.99 -12.20
C LYS A 87 -17.95 17.55 -13.48
N LEU A 88 -18.90 16.60 -13.39
CA LEU A 88 -19.70 16.14 -14.52
C LEU A 88 -21.09 16.77 -14.50
N ASN A 89 -21.75 16.76 -15.66
CA ASN A 89 -23.17 17.11 -15.75
C ASN A 89 -23.98 16.10 -14.90
N GLN A 90 -24.64 16.60 -13.86
CA GLN A 90 -25.37 15.74 -12.91
C GLN A 90 -26.63 15.15 -13.54
N ASP A 91 -27.30 15.89 -14.44
CA ASP A 91 -28.51 15.39 -15.12
C ASP A 91 -28.18 14.17 -16.01
N GLU A 92 -27.07 14.23 -16.77
CA GLU A 92 -26.61 13.07 -17.55
C GLU A 92 -26.27 11.86 -16.67
N CYS A 93 -25.67 12.08 -15.50
CA CYS A 93 -25.40 11.00 -14.56
C CYS A 93 -26.69 10.41 -13.98
N ASN A 94 -27.68 11.27 -13.67
CA ASN A 94 -28.99 10.85 -13.15
C ASN A 94 -29.80 10.12 -14.20
N GLU A 95 -29.80 10.57 -15.47
CA GLU A 95 -30.47 9.92 -16.58
C GLU A 95 -29.88 8.53 -16.84
N LEU A 96 -28.53 8.42 -16.88
CA LEU A 96 -27.87 7.12 -16.99
C LEU A 96 -28.29 6.17 -15.88
N ALA A 97 -28.28 6.61 -14.63
CA ALA A 97 -28.64 5.77 -13.51
C ALA A 97 -30.15 5.38 -13.57
N SER A 98 -31.03 6.33 -13.87
CA SER A 98 -32.48 6.09 -13.98
C SER A 98 -32.82 5.10 -15.08
N SER A 99 -32.06 5.05 -16.18
CA SER A 99 -32.30 4.11 -17.31
C SER A 99 -32.13 2.64 -16.90
N PHE A 100 -31.51 2.34 -15.79
CA PHE A 100 -31.35 0.99 -15.23
C PHE A 100 -32.30 0.66 -14.08
N LEU A 101 -33.13 1.62 -13.64
CA LEU A 101 -34.13 1.38 -12.59
C LEU A 101 -35.41 0.81 -13.24
N LYS A 102 -35.97 -0.24 -12.63
CA LYS A 102 -37.07 -1.02 -13.23
C LYS A 102 -38.41 -0.30 -13.23
N GLU A 103 -38.57 0.67 -12.37
CA GLU A 103 -39.80 1.43 -12.24
C GLU A 103 -39.64 2.78 -12.94
N GLU A 104 -40.51 3.08 -13.92
CA GLU A 104 -40.44 4.30 -14.74
C GLU A 104 -40.57 5.59 -13.94
N ASP A 105 -41.23 5.53 -12.78
CA ASP A 105 -41.46 6.69 -11.91
C ASP A 105 -40.33 6.96 -10.91
N ILE A 106 -39.33 6.07 -10.78
CA ILE A 106 -38.23 6.22 -9.86
C ILE A 106 -37.05 6.89 -10.56
N LYS A 107 -36.67 8.09 -10.09
CA LYS A 107 -35.53 8.82 -10.63
C LYS A 107 -34.34 8.77 -9.68
N ALA A 108 -33.15 8.59 -10.23
CA ALA A 108 -31.91 8.66 -9.46
C ALA A 108 -31.75 10.01 -8.73
N SER A 109 -32.29 11.11 -9.32
CA SER A 109 -32.33 12.43 -8.69
C SER A 109 -33.05 12.43 -7.35
N ASP A 110 -34.17 11.71 -7.24
CA ASP A 110 -35.02 11.70 -6.03
C ASP A 110 -34.34 10.96 -4.89
N PHE A 111 -33.56 9.92 -5.22
CA PHE A 111 -32.70 9.22 -4.27
C PHE A 111 -31.55 10.11 -3.75
N ILE A 112 -30.97 10.94 -4.62
CA ILE A 112 -29.81 11.76 -4.30
C ILE A 112 -30.18 13.07 -3.57
N ALA A 113 -31.34 13.67 -3.91
CA ALA A 113 -31.76 14.98 -3.42
C ALA A 113 -31.71 15.15 -1.88
N PRO A 114 -32.18 14.22 -1.03
CA PRO A 114 -32.10 14.38 0.42
C PRO A 114 -30.68 14.56 0.95
N TYR A 115 -29.68 13.92 0.31
CA TYR A 115 -28.28 14.03 0.71
C TYR A 115 -27.63 15.35 0.29
N LEU A 116 -28.11 15.95 -0.79
CA LEU A 116 -27.73 17.30 -1.19
C LEU A 116 -28.32 18.35 -0.24
N GLU A 117 -29.49 18.08 0.35
CA GLU A 117 -30.16 18.89 1.36
C GLU A 117 -29.59 18.69 2.78
N GLY A 118 -28.63 17.81 2.96
CA GLY A 118 -27.89 17.64 4.22
C GLY A 118 -28.21 16.37 5.01
N LYS A 119 -28.98 15.42 4.46
CA LYS A 119 -29.15 14.10 5.06
C LYS A 119 -27.75 13.44 5.21
N LYS A 120 -27.50 12.84 6.37
CA LYS A 120 -26.24 12.16 6.66
C LYS A 120 -26.11 10.87 5.83
N LEU A 121 -24.88 10.56 5.40
CA LEU A 121 -24.60 9.32 4.68
C LEU A 121 -24.73 8.10 5.58
N VAL A 122 -24.19 8.15 6.80
CA VAL A 122 -24.39 7.07 7.75
C VAL A 122 -25.82 7.17 8.31
N PRO A 123 -26.65 6.13 8.15
CA PRO A 123 -28.02 6.13 8.63
C PRO A 123 -28.14 6.49 10.11
N GLU A 124 -29.18 7.27 10.46
CA GLU A 124 -29.35 7.82 11.83
C GLU A 124 -29.67 6.76 12.89
N GLU A 125 -30.22 5.63 12.49
CA GLU A 125 -30.47 4.47 13.34
C GLU A 125 -29.17 3.75 13.79
N ILE A 126 -28.03 4.03 13.16
CA ILE A 126 -26.75 3.45 13.52
C ILE A 126 -26.10 4.28 14.63
N GLU A 127 -25.89 3.65 15.77
CA GLU A 127 -25.30 4.28 16.96
C GLU A 127 -23.90 4.87 16.64
N VAL A 128 -23.73 6.15 16.93
CA VAL A 128 -22.48 6.88 16.72
C VAL A 128 -21.36 6.25 17.57
N GLY A 129 -20.27 5.88 16.91
CA GLY A 129 -19.11 5.24 17.54
C GLY A 129 -19.17 3.71 17.59
N SER A 130 -20.30 3.09 17.19
CA SER A 130 -20.37 1.65 16.99
C SER A 130 -19.41 1.18 15.88
N PHE A 131 -19.12 -0.11 15.82
CA PHE A 131 -18.26 -0.65 14.75
C PHE A 131 -18.91 -0.49 13.37
N ASP A 132 -20.23 -0.59 13.27
CA ASP A 132 -20.97 -0.36 12.04
C ASP A 132 -20.89 1.11 11.60
N PHE A 133 -21.07 2.06 12.54
CA PHE A 133 -20.87 3.48 12.27
C PHE A 133 -19.45 3.75 11.73
N LEU A 134 -18.42 3.20 12.38
CA LEU A 134 -17.03 3.37 11.95
C LEU A 134 -16.78 2.71 10.59
N SER A 135 -17.41 1.57 10.32
CA SER A 135 -17.32 0.87 9.04
C SER A 135 -17.82 1.73 7.89
N TYR A 136 -19.01 2.25 7.99
CA TYR A 136 -19.59 3.14 6.96
C TYR A 136 -18.83 4.45 6.82
N ARG A 137 -18.48 5.07 7.96
CA ARG A 137 -17.77 6.36 7.96
C ARG A 137 -16.37 6.28 7.33
N TYR A 138 -15.65 5.19 7.52
CA TYR A 138 -14.26 5.03 7.10
C TYR A 138 -14.05 3.97 6.02
N ASN A 139 -15.14 3.47 5.44
CA ASN A 139 -15.11 2.44 4.39
C ASN A 139 -14.21 1.24 4.75
N THR A 140 -14.34 0.74 5.96
CA THR A 140 -13.51 -0.34 6.49
C THR A 140 -14.39 -1.46 7.05
N PRO A 141 -14.19 -2.74 6.64
CA PRO A 141 -14.99 -3.85 7.16
C PRO A 141 -14.96 -3.95 8.69
N VAL A 142 -16.10 -4.27 9.30
CA VAL A 142 -16.25 -4.41 10.76
C VAL A 142 -15.25 -5.42 11.35
N SER A 143 -14.95 -6.51 10.63
CA SER A 143 -13.96 -7.51 11.04
C SER A 143 -12.56 -6.92 11.23
N VAL A 144 -12.14 -6.03 10.32
CA VAL A 144 -10.86 -5.33 10.41
C VAL A 144 -10.84 -4.31 11.56
N ILE A 145 -11.95 -3.57 11.74
CA ILE A 145 -12.08 -2.63 12.87
C ILE A 145 -11.98 -3.36 14.20
N LYS A 146 -12.70 -4.50 14.36
CA LYS A 146 -12.64 -5.36 15.55
C LYS A 146 -11.23 -5.89 15.77
N MET A 147 -10.53 -6.31 14.71
CA MET A 147 -9.14 -6.76 14.78
C MET A 147 -8.22 -5.65 15.33
N TRP A 148 -8.27 -4.45 14.76
CA TRP A 148 -7.45 -3.33 15.25
C TRP A 148 -7.82 -2.88 16.66
N ASN A 149 -9.12 -2.87 16.98
CA ASN A 149 -9.57 -2.56 18.34
C ASN A 149 -9.02 -3.57 19.38
N LYS A 150 -9.02 -4.87 19.05
CA LYS A 150 -8.44 -5.92 19.89
C LYS A 150 -6.92 -5.78 20.02
N GLN A 151 -6.21 -5.43 18.94
CA GLN A 151 -4.75 -5.36 18.91
C GLN A 151 -4.19 -4.10 19.56
N PHE A 152 -4.86 -2.95 19.40
CA PHE A 152 -4.32 -1.63 19.71
C PHE A 152 -5.19 -0.80 20.67
N GLY A 153 -6.38 -1.25 20.99
CA GLY A 153 -7.38 -0.50 21.75
C GLY A 153 -8.11 0.54 20.90
N HIS A 154 -9.25 1.01 21.42
CA HIS A 154 -10.21 1.86 20.69
C HIS A 154 -9.58 3.17 20.16
N VAL A 155 -8.79 3.86 20.98
CA VAL A 155 -8.19 5.16 20.63
C VAL A 155 -7.23 5.01 19.44
N THR A 156 -6.37 4.01 19.47
CA THR A 156 -5.40 3.77 18.41
C THR A 156 -6.09 3.30 17.12
N ALA A 157 -7.06 2.38 17.23
CA ALA A 157 -7.86 1.93 16.09
C ALA A 157 -8.57 3.09 15.40
N SER A 158 -9.18 4.02 16.17
CA SER A 158 -9.83 5.22 15.62
C SER A 158 -8.84 6.15 14.91
N ARG A 159 -7.60 6.29 15.41
CA ARG A 159 -6.55 7.06 14.72
C ARG A 159 -6.11 6.42 13.41
N ILE A 160 -6.00 5.09 13.37
CA ILE A 160 -5.68 4.31 12.16
C ILE A 160 -6.78 4.53 11.11
N LEU A 161 -8.06 4.36 11.47
CA LEU A 161 -9.20 4.56 10.58
C LEU A 161 -9.20 5.98 9.97
N ARG A 162 -9.03 7.00 10.82
CA ARG A 162 -8.99 8.40 10.39
C ARG A 162 -7.81 8.69 9.45
N ALA A 163 -6.65 8.08 9.68
CA ALA A 163 -5.50 8.25 8.81
C ALA A 163 -5.72 7.58 7.45
N ASN A 164 -6.25 6.35 7.44
CA ASN A 164 -6.50 5.61 6.20
C ASN A 164 -7.58 6.23 5.30
N SER A 165 -8.40 7.13 5.83
CA SER A 165 -9.36 7.91 5.02
C SER A 165 -8.73 9.12 4.32
N LYS A 166 -7.44 9.37 4.50
CA LYS A 166 -6.70 10.48 3.89
C LYS A 166 -5.61 9.95 2.95
N PRO A 167 -5.16 10.76 1.98
CA PRO A 167 -3.99 10.40 1.16
C PRO A 167 -2.76 10.13 2.02
N ALA A 168 -1.95 9.15 1.62
CA ALA A 168 -0.68 8.86 2.26
C ALA A 168 0.30 10.04 2.08
N PRO A 169 1.05 10.40 3.13
CA PRO A 169 2.15 11.34 2.98
C PRO A 169 3.24 10.74 2.08
N THR A 170 3.87 11.58 1.25
CA THR A 170 4.97 11.13 0.40
C THR A 170 6.30 11.30 1.13
N VAL A 171 6.78 10.22 1.73
CA VAL A 171 8.08 10.16 2.41
C VAL A 171 9.16 9.83 1.39
N LEU A 172 10.32 10.45 1.52
CA LEU A 172 11.38 10.46 0.53
C LEU A 172 12.73 10.17 1.16
N ARG A 173 13.58 9.52 0.39
CA ARG A 173 15.01 9.35 0.64
C ARG A 173 15.79 10.36 -0.20
N ILE A 174 16.60 11.19 0.47
CA ILE A 174 17.56 12.09 -0.19
C ILE A 174 18.78 11.25 -0.60
N ASN A 175 19.22 11.39 -1.84
CA ASN A 175 20.43 10.72 -2.32
C ASN A 175 21.68 11.50 -1.89
N ASN A 176 22.18 11.18 -0.72
CA ASN A 176 23.34 11.86 -0.13
C ASN A 176 24.66 11.65 -0.88
N ASN A 177 24.69 10.79 -1.90
CA ASN A 177 25.83 10.70 -2.83
C ASN A 177 25.92 11.91 -3.78
N PHE A 178 24.79 12.65 -3.97
CA PHE A 178 24.72 13.80 -4.88
C PHE A 178 24.53 15.16 -4.20
N ILE A 179 23.89 15.17 -3.02
CA ILE A 179 23.56 16.40 -2.31
C ILE A 179 23.53 16.17 -0.79
N SER A 180 24.04 17.12 -0.01
CA SER A 180 23.90 17.09 1.45
C SER A 180 22.46 17.40 1.87
N ASP A 181 22.04 16.96 3.08
CA ASP A 181 20.72 17.31 3.62
C ASP A 181 20.55 18.84 3.70
N GLU A 182 21.57 19.56 4.15
CA GLU A 182 21.54 21.02 4.29
C GLU A 182 21.31 21.70 2.94
N ASP A 183 22.12 21.37 1.94
CA ASP A 183 21.97 21.95 0.59
C ASP A 183 20.63 21.58 -0.05
N PHE A 184 20.14 20.36 0.20
CA PHE A 184 18.85 19.90 -0.31
C PHE A 184 17.70 20.77 0.24
N PHE A 185 17.61 20.94 1.55
CA PHE A 185 16.54 21.74 2.16
C PHE A 185 16.65 23.24 1.86
N ASN A 186 17.86 23.76 1.65
CA ASN A 186 18.07 25.15 1.21
C ASN A 186 17.59 25.37 -0.22
N GLN A 187 17.75 24.37 -1.12
CA GLN A 187 17.34 24.48 -2.54
C GLN A 187 15.87 24.17 -2.78
N TYR A 188 15.26 23.33 -1.94
CA TYR A 188 13.91 22.81 -2.17
C TYR A 188 13.02 22.99 -0.92
N PRO A 189 12.38 24.17 -0.78
CA PRO A 189 11.52 24.48 0.37
C PRO A 189 10.20 23.69 0.41
N ASP A 190 9.87 23.00 -0.71
CA ASP A 190 8.69 22.12 -0.80
C ASP A 190 8.85 20.79 -0.03
N PHE A 191 9.95 20.64 0.70
CA PHE A 191 10.22 19.46 1.51
C PHE A 191 10.43 19.83 2.97
N GLU A 192 9.83 19.03 3.83
CA GLU A 192 10.00 19.15 5.28
C GLU A 192 11.03 18.14 5.78
N LYS A 193 11.90 18.59 6.69
CA LYS A 193 12.96 17.77 7.28
C LYS A 193 12.39 16.74 8.26
N CYS A 194 12.92 15.52 8.21
CA CYS A 194 12.75 14.48 9.22
C CYS A 194 13.86 14.56 10.27
N ASP A 195 13.61 14.03 11.48
CA ASP A 195 14.64 13.85 12.52
C ASP A 195 15.69 12.80 12.09
N VAL A 196 15.35 11.93 11.14
CA VAL A 196 16.26 10.95 10.55
C VAL A 196 16.96 11.57 9.34
N SER A 197 18.30 11.58 9.35
CA SER A 197 19.12 12.12 8.25
C SER A 197 18.83 11.40 6.93
N GLY A 198 18.84 12.16 5.83
CA GLY A 198 18.54 11.67 4.49
C GLY A 198 17.07 11.40 4.22
N VAL A 199 16.15 11.82 5.10
CA VAL A 199 14.70 11.61 4.94
C VAL A 199 13.97 12.96 4.90
N ALA A 200 13.04 13.09 3.97
CA ALA A 200 12.21 14.27 3.80
C ALA A 200 10.74 13.88 3.59
N LEU A 201 9.84 14.85 3.81
CA LEU A 201 8.42 14.76 3.49
C LEU A 201 8.10 15.79 2.41
N TYR A 202 7.48 15.37 1.32
CA TYR A 202 6.98 16.30 0.32
C TYR A 202 5.74 17.03 0.84
N ILE A 203 5.80 18.35 0.86
CA ILE A 203 4.72 19.25 1.30
C ILE A 203 4.28 20.23 0.21
N GLY A 204 4.90 20.15 -0.98
CA GLY A 204 4.59 21.00 -2.11
C GLY A 204 3.24 20.70 -2.77
N GLU A 205 2.83 21.61 -3.65
CA GLU A 205 1.63 21.44 -4.45
C GLU A 205 1.91 20.56 -5.69
N GLY A 206 0.89 19.83 -6.14
CA GLY A 206 0.97 19.01 -7.33
C GLY A 206 1.55 17.61 -7.13
N ARG A 207 1.90 16.96 -8.26
CA ARG A 207 2.41 15.59 -8.23
C ARG A 207 3.90 15.57 -7.95
N PHE A 208 4.30 14.98 -6.86
CA PHE A 208 5.69 14.73 -6.49
C PHE A 208 6.56 14.21 -7.65
N LYS A 209 6.05 13.29 -8.46
CA LYS A 209 6.79 12.68 -9.59
C LYS A 209 7.29 13.67 -10.63
N ASN A 210 6.68 14.86 -10.72
CA ASN A 210 7.05 15.91 -11.65
C ASN A 210 7.96 16.98 -11.02
N HIS A 211 8.39 16.77 -9.79
CA HIS A 211 9.23 17.73 -9.08
C HIS A 211 10.69 17.69 -9.61
N PRO A 212 11.37 18.83 -9.79
CA PRO A 212 12.74 18.89 -10.33
C PRO A 212 13.76 18.05 -9.55
N ALA A 213 13.61 17.91 -8.23
CA ALA A 213 14.49 17.07 -7.42
C ALA A 213 14.38 15.57 -7.78
N VAL A 214 13.18 15.12 -8.25
CA VAL A 214 12.96 13.76 -8.73
C VAL A 214 13.59 13.54 -10.09
N GLU A 215 13.41 14.51 -11.01
CA GLU A 215 13.99 14.46 -12.34
C GLU A 215 15.52 14.41 -12.31
N LYS A 216 16.13 15.16 -11.37
CA LYS A 216 17.58 15.16 -11.13
C LYS A 216 18.09 13.93 -10.36
N GLY A 217 17.20 13.02 -9.92
CA GLY A 217 17.59 11.84 -9.14
C GLY A 217 18.07 12.14 -7.72
N LEU A 218 17.78 13.34 -7.18
CA LEU A 218 18.20 13.76 -5.84
C LEU A 218 17.33 13.16 -4.73
N VAL A 219 16.12 12.74 -5.07
CA VAL A 219 15.15 12.11 -4.14
C VAL A 219 14.40 10.97 -4.80
N VAL A 220 14.01 10.01 -3.98
CA VAL A 220 13.14 8.90 -4.35
C VAL A 220 12.10 8.66 -3.26
N ALA A 221 10.90 8.24 -3.64
CA ALA A 221 9.90 7.84 -2.66
C ALA A 221 10.35 6.56 -1.95
N LEU A 222 10.52 6.64 -0.63
CA LEU A 222 10.94 5.50 0.18
C LEU A 222 10.34 5.63 1.59
N PRO A 223 9.61 4.63 2.10
CA PRO A 223 9.13 4.64 3.46
C PRO A 223 10.28 4.66 4.47
N LEU A 224 10.11 5.42 5.56
CA LEU A 224 11.12 5.53 6.62
C LEU A 224 11.54 4.17 7.19
N ALA A 225 10.61 3.21 7.25
CA ALA A 225 10.87 1.85 7.73
C ALA A 225 12.03 1.16 7.02
N TYR A 226 12.15 1.34 5.71
CA TYR A 226 13.24 0.74 4.91
C TYR A 226 14.61 1.29 5.32
N LYS A 227 14.71 2.62 5.43
CA LYS A 227 15.96 3.25 5.83
C LYS A 227 16.37 2.85 7.25
N GLU A 228 15.46 2.94 8.22
CA GLU A 228 15.78 2.61 9.61
C GLU A 228 16.12 1.12 9.77
N MET A 229 15.46 0.21 9.05
CA MET A 229 15.82 -1.21 9.06
C MET A 229 17.25 -1.43 8.56
N VAL A 230 17.62 -0.78 7.45
CA VAL A 230 18.97 -0.88 6.88
C VAL A 230 20.01 -0.26 7.81
N ASP A 231 19.69 0.85 8.48
CA ASP A 231 20.59 1.50 9.45
C ASP A 231 20.88 0.61 10.66
N GLU A 232 19.90 -0.15 11.13
CA GLU A 232 20.02 -1.05 12.29
C GLU A 232 20.62 -2.42 11.93
N GLY A 233 20.61 -2.77 10.64
CA GLY A 233 20.90 -4.13 10.17
C GLY A 233 22.38 -4.45 9.92
N ASP A 234 23.30 -3.53 10.17
CA ASP A 234 24.74 -3.69 9.99
C ASP A 234 25.12 -4.42 8.67
N ILE A 235 24.75 -3.81 7.53
CA ILE A 235 24.96 -4.42 6.21
C ILE A 235 26.40 -4.30 5.78
N ASP A 236 27.08 -5.45 5.65
CA ASP A 236 28.44 -5.58 5.09
C ASP A 236 28.39 -6.31 3.74
N LEU A 237 28.52 -5.55 2.65
CA LEU A 237 28.51 -6.12 1.29
C LEU A 237 29.74 -6.99 0.98
N LEU A 238 30.85 -6.86 1.71
CA LEU A 238 32.04 -7.70 1.52
C LEU A 238 31.77 -9.13 2.00
N ARG A 239 30.95 -9.28 3.04
CA ARG A 239 30.53 -10.56 3.60
C ARG A 239 29.26 -11.11 2.93
N GLY A 240 28.61 -10.35 2.05
CA GLY A 240 27.45 -10.73 1.25
C GLY A 240 26.10 -10.34 1.85
N LEU A 241 25.18 -10.08 0.94
CA LEU A 241 23.79 -9.72 1.23
C LEU A 241 22.85 -10.58 0.38
N ALA A 242 21.85 -11.18 1.00
CA ALA A 242 20.74 -11.82 0.31
C ALA A 242 19.44 -11.08 0.61
N ILE A 243 18.56 -10.97 -0.38
CA ILE A 243 17.27 -10.29 -0.28
C ILE A 243 16.21 -11.19 -0.89
N TYR A 244 15.19 -11.54 -0.12
CA TYR A 244 13.94 -12.10 -0.62
C TYR A 244 12.85 -11.04 -0.57
N ALA A 245 12.23 -10.76 -1.70
CA ALA A 245 11.13 -9.80 -1.80
C ALA A 245 9.99 -10.34 -2.65
N GLU A 246 8.82 -10.54 -2.05
CA GLU A 246 7.64 -11.06 -2.76
C GLU A 246 7.17 -10.10 -3.86
N TYR A 247 7.13 -8.81 -3.56
CA TYR A 247 6.66 -7.77 -4.49
C TYR A 247 7.75 -6.79 -4.88
N PRO A 248 7.57 -6.04 -5.99
CA PRO A 248 8.43 -4.91 -6.30
C PRO A 248 8.51 -3.94 -5.13
N ASN A 249 9.71 -3.54 -4.78
CA ASN A 249 9.99 -2.61 -3.69
C ASN A 249 11.18 -1.71 -4.04
N ASP A 250 11.37 -0.67 -3.24
CA ASP A 250 12.40 0.33 -3.46
C ASP A 250 13.66 0.10 -2.59
N LEU A 251 13.84 -1.08 -1.98
CA LEU A 251 14.99 -1.38 -1.12
C LEU A 251 16.33 -1.20 -1.85
N LEU A 252 16.43 -1.64 -3.12
CA LEU A 252 17.62 -1.40 -3.93
C LEU A 252 17.96 0.08 -4.05
N THR A 253 16.97 0.95 -4.05
CA THR A 253 17.18 2.41 -4.10
C THR A 253 17.80 2.92 -2.80
N GLU A 254 17.42 2.40 -1.63
CA GLU A 254 18.09 2.71 -0.37
C GLU A 254 19.55 2.24 -0.37
N LEU A 255 19.78 1.01 -0.84
CA LEU A 255 21.13 0.47 -0.93
C LEU A 255 22.01 1.30 -1.88
N LEU A 256 21.48 1.74 -3.03
CA LEU A 256 22.16 2.63 -3.97
C LEU A 256 22.47 4.00 -3.36
N ALA A 257 21.55 4.55 -2.57
CA ALA A 257 21.78 5.83 -1.90
C ALA A 257 22.81 5.75 -0.77
N ARG A 258 23.11 4.54 -0.29
CA ARG A 258 24.03 4.27 0.82
C ARG A 258 25.41 3.82 0.37
N PHE A 259 25.47 2.97 -0.66
CA PHE A 259 26.70 2.35 -1.13
C PHE A 259 27.04 2.79 -2.55
N ASN A 260 28.30 3.15 -2.79
CA ASN A 260 28.77 3.55 -4.13
C ASN A 260 28.84 2.37 -5.11
N ASN A 261 28.89 1.14 -4.60
CA ASN A 261 28.95 -0.07 -5.40
C ASN A 261 28.09 -1.15 -4.76
N LEU A 262 27.17 -1.71 -5.54
CA LEU A 262 26.33 -2.84 -5.14
C LEU A 262 26.84 -4.10 -5.85
N ASN A 263 27.63 -4.90 -5.16
CA ASN A 263 28.06 -6.22 -5.62
C ASN A 263 27.86 -7.24 -4.50
N ASN A 264 28.04 -8.51 -4.82
CA ASN A 264 27.89 -9.62 -3.88
C ASN A 264 26.48 -9.65 -3.23
N ILE A 265 25.45 -9.42 -4.04
CA ILE A 265 24.05 -9.43 -3.62
C ILE A 265 23.30 -10.51 -4.39
N GLU A 266 22.60 -11.37 -3.65
CA GLU A 266 21.65 -12.36 -4.18
C GLU A 266 20.24 -11.83 -3.97
N PHE A 267 19.50 -11.55 -5.05
CA PHE A 267 18.13 -11.02 -4.98
C PHE A 267 17.11 -12.05 -5.48
N MET A 268 16.24 -12.47 -4.61
CA MET A 268 15.17 -13.44 -4.87
C MET A 268 13.83 -12.72 -4.96
N ALA A 269 13.21 -12.75 -6.12
CA ALA A 269 11.94 -12.13 -6.41
C ALA A 269 10.80 -13.17 -6.31
N GLY A 270 9.84 -12.95 -5.41
CA GLY A 270 8.72 -13.86 -5.17
C GLY A 270 7.68 -13.86 -6.30
N THR A 271 7.61 -12.78 -7.07
CA THR A 271 6.73 -12.66 -8.23
C THR A 271 7.50 -12.28 -9.49
N TYR A 272 6.97 -12.68 -10.67
CA TYR A 272 7.52 -12.26 -11.96
C TYR A 272 7.58 -10.73 -12.10
N SER A 273 6.61 -10.02 -11.53
CA SER A 273 6.61 -8.56 -11.51
C SER A 273 7.80 -8.00 -10.71
N ALA A 274 8.12 -8.58 -9.54
CA ALA A 274 9.29 -8.21 -8.75
C ALA A 274 10.59 -8.48 -9.51
N PHE A 275 10.69 -9.64 -10.16
CA PHE A 275 11.85 -10.03 -10.98
C PHE A 275 12.11 -9.03 -12.12
N ILE A 276 11.10 -8.73 -12.93
CA ILE A 276 11.25 -7.79 -14.05
C ILE A 276 11.55 -6.38 -13.58
N ASN A 277 10.85 -5.89 -12.54
CA ASN A 277 11.10 -4.54 -12.02
C ASN A 277 12.51 -4.40 -11.45
N THR A 278 13.01 -5.41 -10.73
CA THR A 278 14.38 -5.42 -10.22
C THR A 278 15.39 -5.39 -11.37
N LYS A 279 15.26 -6.25 -12.38
CA LYS A 279 16.14 -6.25 -13.56
C LYS A 279 16.11 -4.91 -14.31
N ASN A 280 14.94 -4.30 -14.48
CA ASN A 280 14.81 -3.00 -15.12
C ASN A 280 15.50 -1.89 -14.30
N ALA A 281 15.37 -1.90 -12.98
CA ALA A 281 16.07 -0.96 -12.10
C ALA A 281 17.58 -1.10 -12.20
N LEU A 282 18.11 -2.33 -12.18
CA LEU A 282 19.53 -2.60 -12.34
C LEU A 282 20.07 -2.11 -13.70
N ASN A 283 19.34 -2.39 -14.77
CA ASN A 283 19.71 -1.94 -16.12
C ASN A 283 19.68 -0.41 -16.23
N LYS A 284 18.65 0.24 -15.69
CA LYS A 284 18.51 1.71 -15.69
C LYS A 284 19.70 2.41 -15.03
N HIS A 285 20.22 1.83 -13.96
CA HIS A 285 21.32 2.38 -13.18
C HIS A 285 22.68 1.78 -13.55
N ALA A 286 22.75 0.95 -14.61
CA ALA A 286 23.96 0.25 -15.06
C ALA A 286 24.67 -0.56 -13.96
N ILE A 287 23.90 -1.14 -13.01
CA ILE A 287 24.42 -1.90 -11.88
C ILE A 287 24.74 -3.32 -12.34
N LYS A 288 25.94 -3.79 -11.98
CA LYS A 288 26.43 -5.14 -12.22
C LYS A 288 26.75 -5.82 -10.88
N GLY A 289 26.84 -7.16 -10.89
CA GLY A 289 27.25 -7.92 -9.71
C GLY A 289 26.10 -8.27 -8.74
N ILE A 290 24.83 -8.04 -9.16
CA ILE A 290 23.65 -8.52 -8.45
C ILE A 290 23.04 -9.67 -9.24
N ASN A 291 22.93 -10.84 -8.62
CA ASN A 291 22.22 -11.98 -9.18
C ASN A 291 20.74 -11.87 -8.85
N VAL A 292 19.86 -12.04 -9.85
CA VAL A 292 18.41 -11.95 -9.66
C VAL A 292 17.76 -13.25 -10.08
N TYR A 293 17.02 -13.85 -9.14
CA TYR A 293 16.31 -15.13 -9.29
C TYR A 293 14.81 -14.94 -9.14
N GLU A 294 14.02 -15.79 -9.81
CA GLU A 294 12.63 -16.02 -9.40
C GLU A 294 12.62 -17.12 -8.33
N ALA A 295 12.04 -16.83 -7.17
CA ALA A 295 12.00 -17.75 -6.04
C ALA A 295 10.73 -17.53 -5.22
N ASN A 296 10.21 -18.57 -4.60
CA ASN A 296 9.16 -18.48 -3.58
C ASN A 296 9.73 -18.78 -2.20
N ALA A 297 8.93 -18.59 -1.17
CA ALA A 297 9.33 -18.82 0.23
C ALA A 297 9.96 -20.21 0.50
N SER A 298 9.69 -21.21 -0.35
CA SER A 298 10.22 -22.59 -0.20
C SER A 298 11.51 -22.84 -0.98
N SER A 299 11.91 -21.94 -1.85
CA SER A 299 13.07 -22.12 -2.75
C SER A 299 14.19 -21.10 -2.49
N ILE A 300 14.08 -20.31 -1.44
CA ILE A 300 15.09 -19.32 -1.03
C ILE A 300 16.47 -19.99 -0.89
N ILE A 301 16.54 -21.11 -0.18
CA ILE A 301 17.78 -21.82 0.10
C ILE A 301 18.51 -22.27 -1.17
N THR A 302 17.80 -22.52 -2.26
CA THR A 302 18.41 -22.98 -3.52
C THR A 302 19.07 -21.87 -4.32
N CYS A 303 18.77 -20.61 -4.00
CA CYS A 303 19.29 -19.43 -4.71
C CYS A 303 20.56 -18.86 -4.05
N VAL A 304 20.87 -19.25 -2.82
CA VAL A 304 22.03 -18.75 -2.06
C VAL A 304 23.03 -19.87 -1.91
N SER A 305 24.17 -19.74 -2.57
CA SER A 305 25.17 -20.82 -2.65
C SER A 305 26.04 -21.00 -1.39
N LYS A 306 26.09 -19.99 -0.53
CA LYS A 306 26.83 -19.97 0.75
C LYS A 306 26.15 -18.99 1.72
N PRO A 307 26.28 -19.19 3.03
CA PRO A 307 25.77 -18.24 4.00
C PRO A 307 26.27 -16.83 3.77
N VAL A 308 25.41 -15.84 4.06
CA VAL A 308 25.68 -14.41 3.91
C VAL A 308 25.66 -13.72 5.27
N HIS A 309 26.31 -12.57 5.39
CA HIS A 309 26.32 -11.80 6.61
C HIS A 309 24.92 -11.23 6.93
N THR A 310 24.23 -10.74 5.91
CA THR A 310 22.91 -10.15 6.11
C THR A 310 21.90 -10.78 5.17
N PHE A 311 20.75 -11.18 5.70
CA PHE A 311 19.61 -11.63 4.90
C PHE A 311 18.41 -10.73 5.19
N ILE A 312 17.80 -10.13 4.16
CA ILE A 312 16.58 -9.32 4.26
C ILE A 312 15.41 -10.11 3.70
N VAL A 313 14.37 -10.29 4.50
CA VAL A 313 13.14 -11.01 4.13
C VAL A 313 11.97 -10.05 4.08
N MET A 314 11.38 -9.90 2.91
CA MET A 314 10.19 -9.06 2.63
C MET A 314 9.10 -9.93 2.01
N PRO A 315 8.45 -10.79 2.79
CA PRO A 315 7.48 -11.76 2.29
C PRO A 315 6.14 -11.11 1.95
N ASP A 316 5.21 -11.88 1.38
CA ASP A 316 3.83 -11.45 1.22
C ASP A 316 3.19 -11.13 2.57
N SER A 317 2.28 -10.17 2.57
CA SER A 317 1.57 -9.71 3.75
C SER A 317 0.16 -9.22 3.40
N SER A 318 -0.64 -8.92 4.41
CA SER A 318 -1.93 -8.27 4.19
C SER A 318 -1.83 -6.91 3.49
N ARG A 319 -0.64 -6.30 3.42
CA ARG A 319 -0.35 -5.04 2.72
C ARG A 319 -1.27 -3.88 3.12
N LEU A 320 -1.55 -3.75 4.41
CA LEU A 320 -2.40 -2.68 4.95
C LEU A 320 -1.83 -1.26 4.71
N ASN A 321 -0.56 -1.15 4.28
CA ASN A 321 0.03 0.10 3.79
C ASN A 321 -0.68 0.65 2.54
N LEU A 322 -1.35 -0.21 1.77
CA LEU A 322 -2.04 0.17 0.53
C LEU A 322 -3.42 0.81 0.75
N LEU A 323 -3.97 0.78 1.96
CA LEU A 323 -5.30 1.34 2.27
C LEU A 323 -5.45 2.82 1.88
N GLN A 324 -4.38 3.61 2.08
CA GLN A 324 -4.39 5.02 1.70
C GLN A 324 -4.23 5.24 0.19
N VAL A 325 -3.76 4.24 -0.55
CA VAL A 325 -3.41 4.32 -1.98
C VAL A 325 -4.46 3.66 -2.86
N LEU A 326 -4.91 2.45 -2.49
CA LEU A 326 -5.85 1.65 -3.27
C LEU A 326 -7.28 1.76 -2.70
N PRO A 327 -8.18 2.47 -3.40
CA PRO A 327 -9.55 2.66 -2.92
C PRO A 327 -10.38 1.37 -2.94
N ASP A 328 -9.97 0.39 -3.75
CA ASP A 328 -10.60 -0.92 -3.92
C ASP A 328 -10.01 -2.02 -3.03
N TYR A 329 -9.11 -1.68 -2.10
CA TYR A 329 -8.39 -2.65 -1.27
C TYR A 329 -9.35 -3.62 -0.56
N PHE A 330 -10.39 -3.13 0.12
CA PHE A 330 -11.31 -3.96 0.88
C PHE A 330 -12.29 -4.79 0.04
N LEU A 331 -12.45 -4.51 -1.24
CA LEU A 331 -13.24 -5.36 -2.14
C LEU A 331 -12.55 -6.72 -2.39
N ARG A 332 -11.22 -6.78 -2.21
CA ARG A 332 -10.40 -7.98 -2.43
C ARG A 332 -9.73 -8.51 -1.17
N PHE A 333 -9.78 -7.77 -0.09
CA PHE A 333 -9.18 -8.19 1.17
C PHE A 333 -10.02 -9.29 1.83
N ASP A 334 -9.41 -10.45 2.06
CA ASP A 334 -10.01 -11.56 2.78
C ASP A 334 -9.23 -11.84 4.06
N ILE A 335 -9.87 -11.55 5.20
CA ILE A 335 -9.27 -11.75 6.53
C ILE A 335 -9.00 -13.25 6.83
N ASN A 336 -9.72 -14.16 6.16
CA ASN A 336 -9.54 -15.60 6.36
C ASN A 336 -8.22 -16.12 5.74
N LYS A 337 -7.63 -15.38 4.80
CA LYS A 337 -6.31 -15.69 4.22
C LYS A 337 -5.14 -15.27 5.09
N LEU A 338 -5.39 -14.61 6.22
CA LEU A 338 -4.32 -14.10 7.08
C LEU A 338 -3.44 -15.21 7.65
N ASP A 339 -4.02 -16.34 8.02
CA ASP A 339 -3.26 -17.47 8.58
C ASP A 339 -2.36 -18.14 7.51
N GLU A 340 -2.78 -18.18 6.24
CA GLU A 340 -1.95 -18.61 5.10
C GLU A 340 -0.75 -17.66 4.87
N LEU A 341 -1.00 -16.34 4.91
CA LEU A 341 0.07 -15.34 4.81
C LEU A 341 1.09 -15.52 5.94
N ILE A 342 0.65 -15.71 7.19
CA ILE A 342 1.53 -15.93 8.33
C ILE A 342 2.37 -17.20 8.16
N ALA A 343 1.78 -18.30 7.69
CA ALA A 343 2.51 -19.53 7.41
C ALA A 343 3.62 -19.32 6.35
N ASN A 344 3.33 -18.59 5.28
CA ASN A 344 4.30 -18.25 4.24
C ASN A 344 5.40 -17.31 4.76
N GLN A 345 5.06 -16.34 5.62
CA GLN A 345 6.02 -15.45 6.27
C GLN A 345 6.98 -16.23 7.18
N SER A 346 6.46 -17.11 8.04
CA SER A 346 7.27 -17.97 8.91
C SER A 346 8.19 -18.87 8.09
N LYS A 347 7.68 -19.45 7.00
CA LYS A 347 8.48 -20.31 6.12
C LYS A 347 9.63 -19.53 5.46
N ALA A 348 9.35 -18.34 4.91
CA ALA A 348 10.39 -17.51 4.30
C ALA A 348 11.47 -17.13 5.32
N LEU A 349 11.08 -16.80 6.55
CA LEU A 349 11.98 -16.42 7.62
C LEU A 349 12.87 -17.61 8.05
N ASN A 350 12.29 -18.82 8.21
CA ASN A 350 13.02 -20.04 8.56
C ASN A 350 14.00 -20.45 7.46
N GLU A 351 13.60 -20.40 6.19
CA GLU A 351 14.50 -20.69 5.06
C GLU A 351 15.67 -19.70 5.00
N ALA A 352 15.42 -18.42 5.22
CA ALA A 352 16.46 -17.39 5.23
C ALA A 352 17.42 -17.54 6.42
N ALA A 353 16.94 -17.93 7.60
CA ALA A 353 17.75 -18.12 8.80
C ALA A 353 18.88 -19.16 8.59
N ASN A 354 18.61 -20.21 7.80
CA ASN A 354 19.59 -21.22 7.45
C ASN A 354 20.75 -20.69 6.58
N GLN A 355 20.56 -19.53 5.92
CA GLN A 355 21.52 -18.89 5.05
C GLN A 355 22.23 -17.68 5.69
N VAL A 356 21.98 -17.42 6.97
CA VAL A 356 22.72 -16.40 7.73
C VAL A 356 23.92 -17.03 8.40
N GLU A 357 25.11 -16.45 8.20
CA GLU A 357 26.34 -16.90 8.87
C GLU A 357 26.30 -16.60 10.38
N ASP A 358 27.16 -17.26 11.14
CA ASP A 358 27.30 -17.00 12.57
C ASP A 358 27.77 -15.55 12.81
N GLY A 359 27.12 -14.87 13.76
CA GLY A 359 27.32 -13.43 14.00
C GLY A 359 26.65 -12.50 12.99
N GLY A 360 25.96 -13.06 11.99
CA GLY A 360 25.25 -12.31 10.96
C GLY A 360 23.85 -11.83 11.37
N TYR A 361 23.14 -11.20 10.45
CA TYR A 361 21.87 -10.52 10.69
C TYR A 361 20.76 -11.06 9.78
N LEU A 362 19.56 -11.23 10.36
CA LEU A 362 18.34 -11.53 9.65
C LEU A 362 17.35 -10.37 9.87
N LEU A 363 16.98 -9.71 8.78
CA LEU A 363 16.09 -8.55 8.79
C LEU A 363 14.75 -8.96 8.19
N TYR A 364 13.68 -8.61 8.88
CA TYR A 364 12.31 -8.89 8.46
C TYR A 364 11.54 -7.59 8.28
N LEU A 365 10.86 -7.39 7.14
CA LEU A 365 10.01 -6.23 6.88
C LEU A 365 8.71 -6.64 6.22
N VAL A 366 7.60 -6.18 6.78
CA VAL A 366 6.25 -6.38 6.22
C VAL A 366 5.46 -5.08 6.14
N ASP A 367 4.67 -4.98 5.09
CA ASP A 367 3.87 -3.81 4.73
C ASP A 367 2.51 -3.81 5.45
N THR A 368 2.50 -4.03 6.77
CA THR A 368 1.27 -4.17 7.55
C THR A 368 1.44 -3.74 8.99
N ILE A 369 0.32 -3.37 9.64
CA ILE A 369 0.25 -3.13 11.09
C ILE A 369 -0.34 -4.31 11.86
N SER A 370 -0.70 -5.42 11.19
CA SER A 370 -1.26 -6.60 11.85
C SER A 370 -0.24 -7.23 12.81
N LYS A 371 -0.53 -7.24 14.11
CA LYS A 371 0.35 -7.86 15.11
C LYS A 371 0.59 -9.34 14.89
N LYS A 372 -0.36 -10.05 14.25
CA LYS A 372 -0.20 -11.46 13.91
C LYS A 372 0.94 -11.67 12.90
N GLU A 373 1.07 -10.74 11.93
CA GLU A 373 2.10 -10.77 10.88
C GLU A 373 3.41 -10.10 11.30
N ASN A 374 3.41 -9.37 12.40
CA ASN A 374 4.53 -8.59 12.92
C ASN A 374 5.23 -9.33 14.08
N SER A 375 5.06 -8.80 15.30
CA SER A 375 5.62 -9.40 16.50
C SER A 375 5.15 -10.84 16.74
N GLY A 376 4.00 -11.25 16.22
CA GLY A 376 3.52 -12.64 16.27
C GLY A 376 4.49 -13.60 15.56
N VAL A 377 4.82 -13.30 14.30
CA VAL A 377 5.77 -14.12 13.50
C VAL A 377 7.16 -14.12 14.15
N ILE A 378 7.65 -12.96 14.57
CA ILE A 378 8.98 -12.86 15.20
C ILE A 378 9.06 -13.63 16.52
N ASN A 379 8.02 -13.55 17.35
CA ASN A 379 8.01 -14.27 18.62
C ASN A 379 7.98 -15.80 18.44
N GLU A 380 7.24 -16.30 17.45
CA GLU A 380 7.26 -17.75 17.14
C GLU A 380 8.64 -18.15 16.56
N PHE A 381 9.18 -17.38 15.64
CA PHE A 381 10.52 -17.62 15.10
C PHE A 381 11.59 -17.72 16.19
N LEU A 382 11.61 -16.79 17.16
CA LEU A 382 12.61 -16.80 18.23
C LEU A 382 12.47 -18.00 19.21
N LYS A 383 11.29 -18.61 19.29
CA LYS A 383 11.10 -19.86 20.05
C LYS A 383 11.71 -21.08 19.34
N GLU A 384 11.62 -21.09 18.00
CA GLU A 384 12.13 -22.16 17.15
C GLU A 384 13.63 -22.02 16.89
N HIS A 385 14.16 -20.77 16.94
CA HIS A 385 15.53 -20.41 16.63
C HIS A 385 16.22 -19.69 17.80
N PRO A 386 16.56 -20.42 18.89
CA PRO A 386 17.19 -19.83 20.08
C PRO A 386 18.59 -19.25 19.82
N GLU A 387 19.21 -19.58 18.68
CA GLU A 387 20.46 -19.00 18.22
C GLU A 387 20.32 -17.55 17.73
N PHE A 388 19.08 -17.04 17.51
CA PHE A 388 18.82 -15.66 17.17
C PHE A 388 18.37 -14.84 18.37
N THR A 389 18.76 -13.57 18.40
CA THR A 389 18.29 -12.56 19.37
C THR A 389 17.69 -11.38 18.65
N LEU A 390 16.56 -10.87 19.15
CA LEU A 390 15.96 -9.63 18.66
C LEU A 390 16.80 -8.43 19.11
N ILE A 391 17.35 -7.69 18.16
CA ILE A 391 18.12 -6.47 18.41
C ILE A 391 17.19 -5.28 18.46
N LYS A 392 16.28 -5.20 17.47
CA LYS A 392 15.31 -4.10 17.39
C LYS A 392 14.09 -4.53 16.61
N ASP A 393 12.93 -4.01 16.99
CA ASP A 393 11.75 -4.00 16.16
C ASP A 393 11.07 -2.62 16.21
N LYS A 394 10.30 -2.31 15.18
CA LYS A 394 9.54 -1.05 15.14
C LYS A 394 8.29 -1.17 14.27
N LEU A 395 7.18 -0.70 14.84
CA LEU A 395 5.89 -0.62 14.16
C LEU A 395 5.59 0.85 13.81
N TYR A 396 5.31 1.08 12.53
CA TYR A 396 4.92 2.38 12.01
C TYR A 396 3.42 2.44 11.82
N PHE A 397 2.81 3.53 12.29
CA PHE A 397 1.39 3.77 12.17
C PHE A 397 1.08 4.84 11.13
N PRO A 398 -0.01 4.69 10.33
CA PRO A 398 -0.37 5.63 9.27
C PRO A 398 -0.75 7.03 9.76
N TYR A 399 -1.06 7.20 11.05
CA TYR A 399 -1.37 8.50 11.65
C TYR A 399 -0.13 9.28 12.12
N LYS A 400 1.05 8.71 12.01
CA LYS A 400 2.32 9.41 12.27
C LYS A 400 2.81 10.08 11.00
N LYS A 401 3.41 11.25 11.11
CA LYS A 401 3.80 12.11 9.99
C LYS A 401 4.69 11.42 8.96
N PHE A 402 5.70 10.69 9.40
CA PHE A 402 6.60 9.89 8.58
C PHE A 402 6.28 8.38 8.65
N GLY A 403 5.08 8.05 9.09
CA GLY A 403 4.70 6.66 9.35
C GLY A 403 4.38 5.88 8.09
N GLY A 404 3.26 5.23 8.13
CA GLY A 404 2.78 4.29 7.15
C GLY A 404 2.29 3.06 7.89
N SER A 405 2.04 1.98 7.17
CA SER A 405 1.64 0.70 7.78
C SER A 405 2.74 -0.32 7.54
N TYR A 406 3.84 -0.19 8.30
CA TYR A 406 5.04 -1.03 8.16
C TYR A 406 5.50 -1.56 9.52
N PHE A 407 6.13 -2.72 9.48
CA PHE A 407 6.85 -3.26 10.61
C PHE A 407 8.18 -3.83 10.14
N PHE A 408 9.25 -3.59 10.91
CA PHE A 408 10.50 -4.31 10.71
C PHE A 408 11.00 -4.91 12.03
N ALA A 409 11.79 -5.97 11.91
CA ALA A 409 12.59 -6.56 12.98
C ALA A 409 14.00 -6.83 12.48
N VAL A 410 14.98 -6.61 13.34
CA VAL A 410 16.39 -6.92 13.16
C VAL A 410 16.78 -7.97 14.17
N LEU A 411 17.22 -9.13 13.67
CA LEU A 411 17.63 -10.29 14.44
C LEU A 411 19.11 -10.54 14.22
N LYS A 412 19.85 -10.92 15.24
CA LYS A 412 21.26 -11.28 15.17
C LYS A 412 21.45 -12.76 15.52
N LYS A 413 22.13 -13.49 14.67
CA LYS A 413 22.56 -14.87 14.95
C LYS A 413 23.75 -14.83 15.91
N GLN A 414 23.74 -15.68 16.92
CA GLN A 414 24.87 -15.80 17.84
C GLN A 414 26.10 -16.32 17.08
N ALA A 415 27.28 -15.82 17.42
CA ALA A 415 28.52 -16.42 16.96
C ALA A 415 28.75 -17.73 17.73
N ASN A 416 29.07 -18.81 17.05
CA ASN A 416 29.58 -19.99 17.72
C ASN A 416 30.94 -19.64 18.35
N ASN A 417 31.00 -19.66 19.67
CA ASN A 417 32.25 -19.59 20.40
C ASN A 417 32.86 -21.01 20.38
N ASP A 418 33.52 -21.37 19.27
CA ASP A 418 34.45 -22.52 19.27
C ASP A 418 35.77 -22.20 19.98
#